data_ba21997064281704f856d68f0a953f21
#
_entry.id   ba21997064281704f856d68f0a953f21
#
_cell.length_a   1.000
_cell.length_b   1.000
_cell.length_c   1.000
_cell.angle_alpha   90.00
_cell.angle_beta   90.00
_cell.angle_gamma   90.00
#
_symmetry.space_group_name_H-M   'P 1'
#
loop_
_entity.id
_entity.type
_entity.pdbx_description
1 polymer ?
#
loop_
_entity_poly.entity_id
_entity_poly.type
_entity_poly.pdbx_seq_one_letter_code
_entity_poly.pdbx_strand_id
1 'polypeptide(L)'
;MAVNSIADGLKAALTPMAFVYFLGLYVAYYILVALYNISPFHPLARFPGPKIAAASYLYEAYYDWWLLGRYGKVIARMHEQYGPIVRINPDELHCSDPLFTDEIYAGPGRIRDKWQHQLNTGGAGPVSVTGFSTVNHEVHRMRKGALSKFFSRQQMLKLEGEVQEFAQLAIDKMLRSAGKEPFDVKEAFNCFTADIISQYAFGEPMGFIAQEGWEPNFATWVKSFFKSAYMMRHNALGRKMAQVLPMMADYMGEDIKSVMRQMNVVIPGYIQAALNNPENGRVFADLMESKTMPESEKSMYRLSGEGFNFLLAGTETTAATLTVITYYLLAQPTTYARLMEELRGVDPSNLKWTELEQKPFLWAVIHESLRMMPGVSHRSARIAREEDLVYKTRDGKKEWVIPRGTPIGMTSMINHWDKELFPDPDEFSPERWLVDGKPNYKLQKYLLAFGKGSRSCIGEHLAYCEVYLMAALMALRVIPRSKLYNTTVEDISYDHDLIVVQTKKGSISVKIQIE
;
A
#
# COMPACT_ATOMS: atom_id res chain seq x y z
N MET A 1 6.51 36.98 -44.27
CA MET A 1 7.32 35.80 -44.65
C MET A 1 7.46 34.76 -43.56
N ALA A 2 7.80 35.09 -42.35
CA ALA A 2 7.97 34.09 -41.26
C ALA A 2 6.71 33.30 -40.89
N VAL A 3 5.53 33.92 -40.88
CA VAL A 3 4.26 33.26 -40.52
C VAL A 3 3.81 32.24 -41.57
N ASN A 4 4.04 32.53 -42.84
CA ASN A 4 3.73 31.56 -43.91
C ASN A 4 4.69 30.37 -43.89
N SER A 5 5.96 30.58 -43.57
CA SER A 5 6.94 29.50 -43.43
C SER A 5 6.60 28.54 -42.27
N ILE A 6 6.05 29.04 -41.16
CA ILE A 6 5.61 28.20 -40.02
C ILE A 6 4.33 27.44 -40.38
N ALA A 7 3.38 28.05 -41.10
CA ALA A 7 2.16 27.40 -41.54
C ALA A 7 2.45 26.29 -42.60
N ASP A 8 3.40 26.52 -43.49
CA ASP A 8 3.80 25.54 -44.49
C ASP A 8 4.60 24.38 -43.85
N GLY A 9 5.43 24.68 -42.83
CA GLY A 9 6.10 23.66 -42.02
C GLY A 9 5.11 22.79 -41.23
N LEU A 10 4.06 23.38 -40.65
CA LEU A 10 2.99 22.65 -39.95
C LEU A 10 2.17 21.78 -40.93
N LYS A 11 1.86 22.28 -42.12
CA LYS A 11 1.17 21.46 -43.16
C LYS A 11 2.03 20.29 -43.63
N ALA A 12 3.35 20.48 -43.83
CA ALA A 12 4.26 19.40 -44.16
C ALA A 12 4.37 18.34 -43.06
N ALA A 13 4.36 18.75 -41.78
CA ALA A 13 4.38 17.86 -40.61
C ALA A 13 3.06 17.06 -40.46
N LEU A 14 1.95 17.52 -41.01
CA LEU A 14 0.65 16.87 -40.97
C LEU A 14 0.38 15.96 -42.19
N THR A 15 1.33 15.76 -43.06
CA THR A 15 1.16 14.81 -44.18
C THR A 15 1.22 13.36 -43.68
N PRO A 16 0.45 12.42 -44.26
CA PRO A 16 0.55 11.00 -43.93
C PRO A 16 1.99 10.45 -44.06
N MET A 17 2.75 10.95 -45.02
CA MET A 17 4.15 10.59 -45.21
C MET A 17 5.03 11.03 -44.05
N ALA A 18 4.88 12.25 -43.57
CA ALA A 18 5.61 12.76 -42.40
C ALA A 18 5.26 11.94 -41.13
N PHE A 19 4.00 11.59 -40.96
CA PHE A 19 3.58 10.71 -39.85
C PHE A 19 4.30 9.35 -39.92
N VAL A 20 4.38 8.73 -41.09
CA VAL A 20 5.09 7.45 -41.28
C VAL A 20 6.59 7.59 -40.97
N TYR A 21 7.23 8.70 -41.40
CA TYR A 21 8.63 8.96 -41.08
C TYR A 21 8.84 9.16 -39.56
N PHE A 22 8.01 9.96 -38.90
CA PHE A 22 8.10 10.14 -37.46
C PHE A 22 7.86 8.85 -36.68
N LEU A 23 6.88 8.03 -37.11
CA LEU A 23 6.63 6.71 -36.51
C LEU A 23 7.84 5.77 -36.76
N GLY A 24 8.43 5.79 -37.95
CA GLY A 24 9.63 5.00 -38.26
C GLY A 24 10.82 5.40 -37.37
N LEU A 25 11.08 6.71 -37.24
CA LEU A 25 12.13 7.24 -36.35
C LEU A 25 11.86 6.89 -34.87
N TYR A 26 10.62 7.00 -34.45
CA TYR A 26 10.21 6.62 -33.10
C TYR A 26 10.48 5.14 -32.82
N VAL A 27 10.05 4.26 -33.72
CA VAL A 27 10.29 2.82 -33.60
C VAL A 27 11.80 2.51 -33.61
N ALA A 28 12.55 3.10 -34.56
CA ALA A 28 14.00 2.93 -34.64
C ALA A 28 14.71 3.38 -33.34
N TYR A 29 14.31 4.51 -32.77
CA TYR A 29 14.83 4.98 -31.49
C TYR A 29 14.62 3.93 -30.37
N TYR A 30 13.41 3.38 -30.22
CA TYR A 30 13.15 2.37 -29.18
C TYR A 30 13.87 1.05 -29.44
N ILE A 31 14.08 0.67 -30.70
CA ILE A 31 14.92 -0.48 -31.04
C ILE A 31 16.37 -0.25 -30.61
N LEU A 32 16.92 0.91 -30.92
CA LEU A 32 18.29 1.26 -30.50
C LEU A 32 18.43 1.31 -28.98
N VAL A 33 17.47 1.88 -28.28
CA VAL A 33 17.44 1.87 -26.80
C VAL A 33 17.38 0.42 -26.27
N ALA A 34 16.54 -0.43 -26.84
CA ALA A 34 16.44 -1.84 -26.43
C ALA A 34 17.76 -2.59 -26.66
N LEU A 35 18.42 -2.37 -27.80
CA LEU A 35 19.74 -2.95 -28.10
C LEU A 35 20.80 -2.46 -27.10
N TYR A 36 20.82 -1.16 -26.79
CA TYR A 36 21.71 -0.62 -25.75
C TYR A 36 21.45 -1.27 -24.39
N ASN A 37 20.19 -1.39 -23.98
CA ASN A 37 19.80 -1.94 -22.69
C ASN A 37 20.28 -3.38 -22.49
N ILE A 38 20.35 -4.19 -23.55
CA ILE A 38 20.84 -5.58 -23.50
C ILE A 38 22.32 -5.70 -23.82
N SER A 39 22.98 -4.63 -24.24
CA SER A 39 24.38 -4.61 -24.58
C SER A 39 25.27 -4.72 -23.33
N PRO A 40 26.55 -5.15 -23.47
CA PRO A 40 27.51 -5.16 -22.38
C PRO A 40 27.89 -3.75 -21.87
N PHE A 41 27.54 -2.70 -22.60
CA PHE A 41 27.81 -1.30 -22.21
C PHE A 41 26.79 -0.73 -21.21
N HIS A 42 25.66 -1.42 -21.01
CA HIS A 42 24.69 -0.98 -20.02
C HIS A 42 25.21 -1.21 -18.60
N PRO A 43 25.05 -0.24 -17.65
CA PRO A 43 25.56 -0.37 -16.27
C PRO A 43 25.09 -1.64 -15.54
N LEU A 44 23.87 -2.11 -15.86
CA LEU A 44 23.27 -3.30 -15.25
C LEU A 44 23.45 -4.58 -16.10
N ALA A 45 24.28 -4.57 -17.14
CA ALA A 45 24.48 -5.73 -18.04
C ALA A 45 24.96 -6.99 -17.29
N ARG A 46 25.72 -6.81 -16.21
CA ARG A 46 26.28 -7.92 -15.40
C ARG A 46 25.25 -8.62 -14.50
N PHE A 47 24.09 -7.98 -14.24
CA PHE A 47 23.07 -8.57 -13.37
C PHE A 47 22.22 -9.57 -14.14
N PRO A 48 21.92 -10.74 -13.53
CA PRO A 48 21.11 -11.77 -14.19
C PRO A 48 19.65 -11.33 -14.35
N GLY A 49 18.98 -11.87 -15.36
CA GLY A 49 17.59 -11.63 -15.62
C GLY A 49 17.22 -11.90 -17.08
N PRO A 50 15.92 -11.95 -17.42
CA PRO A 50 15.47 -12.13 -18.79
C PRO A 50 15.90 -10.95 -19.67
N LYS A 51 16.57 -11.24 -20.80
CA LYS A 51 16.97 -10.17 -21.75
C LYS A 51 15.80 -9.34 -22.25
N ILE A 52 14.63 -9.95 -22.41
CA ILE A 52 13.41 -9.24 -22.83
C ILE A 52 12.95 -8.22 -21.78
N ALA A 53 13.06 -8.55 -20.50
CA ALA A 53 12.77 -7.62 -19.40
C ALA A 53 13.80 -6.49 -19.36
N ALA A 54 15.09 -6.81 -19.54
CA ALA A 54 16.16 -5.83 -19.62
C ALA A 54 16.05 -4.91 -20.84
N ALA A 55 15.48 -5.37 -21.95
CA ALA A 55 15.38 -4.62 -23.20
C ALA A 55 14.40 -3.42 -23.10
N SER A 56 13.24 -3.61 -22.49
CA SER A 56 12.15 -2.63 -22.54
C SER A 56 11.17 -2.76 -21.37
N TYR A 57 10.60 -1.63 -20.97
CA TYR A 57 9.46 -1.58 -20.03
C TYR A 57 8.17 -2.23 -20.54
N LEU A 58 8.10 -2.59 -21.84
CA LEU A 58 6.92 -3.28 -22.40
C LEU A 58 6.68 -4.64 -21.74
N TYR A 59 7.75 -5.33 -21.32
CA TYR A 59 7.63 -6.60 -20.61
C TYR A 59 6.95 -6.41 -19.24
N GLU A 60 7.37 -5.43 -18.47
CA GLU A 60 6.73 -5.03 -17.20
C GLU A 60 5.28 -4.58 -17.45
N ALA A 61 5.06 -3.70 -18.44
CA ALA A 61 3.74 -3.18 -18.78
C ALA A 61 2.76 -4.28 -19.19
N TYR A 62 3.23 -5.32 -19.87
CA TYR A 62 2.38 -6.47 -20.23
C TYR A 62 1.82 -7.17 -18.99
N TYR A 63 2.63 -7.41 -17.97
CA TYR A 63 2.18 -8.09 -16.76
C TYR A 63 1.48 -7.16 -15.75
N ASP A 64 1.95 -5.92 -15.59
CA ASP A 64 1.37 -4.99 -14.63
C ASP A 64 0.09 -4.35 -15.17
N TRP A 65 0.11 -3.84 -16.41
CA TRP A 65 -1.02 -3.12 -16.96
C TRP A 65 -1.99 -4.04 -17.72
N TRP A 66 -1.49 -4.78 -18.72
CA TRP A 66 -2.36 -5.61 -19.57
C TRP A 66 -2.96 -6.81 -18.83
N LEU A 67 -2.15 -7.50 -18.03
CA LEU A 67 -2.58 -8.65 -17.22
C LEU A 67 -2.94 -8.28 -15.78
N LEU A 68 -3.07 -6.99 -15.46
CA LEU A 68 -3.54 -6.46 -14.19
C LEU A 68 -2.75 -7.01 -12.98
N GLY A 69 -1.51 -6.53 -12.80
CA GLY A 69 -0.73 -6.75 -11.58
C GLY A 69 -0.09 -8.12 -11.44
N ARG A 70 0.18 -8.83 -12.54
CA ARG A 70 0.78 -10.17 -12.52
C ARG A 70 2.31 -10.18 -12.41
N TYR A 71 2.96 -9.00 -12.46
CA TYR A 71 4.42 -8.95 -12.52
C TYR A 71 5.10 -9.47 -11.25
N GLY A 72 4.49 -9.33 -10.08
CA GLY A 72 5.02 -9.87 -8.81
C GLY A 72 5.28 -11.38 -8.87
N LYS A 73 4.35 -12.17 -9.41
CA LYS A 73 4.54 -13.62 -9.63
C LYS A 73 5.61 -13.95 -10.68
N VAL A 74 5.77 -13.08 -11.69
CA VAL A 74 6.83 -13.25 -12.70
C VAL A 74 8.19 -13.00 -12.06
N ILE A 75 8.32 -11.98 -11.23
CA ILE A 75 9.54 -11.67 -10.46
C ILE A 75 9.90 -12.84 -9.53
N ALA A 76 8.93 -13.44 -8.83
CA ALA A 76 9.18 -14.62 -8.00
C ALA A 76 9.83 -15.76 -8.81
N ARG A 77 9.27 -16.08 -9.99
CA ARG A 77 9.85 -17.10 -10.91
C ARG A 77 11.23 -16.70 -11.45
N MET A 78 11.47 -15.40 -11.67
CA MET A 78 12.80 -14.94 -12.05
C MET A 78 13.83 -15.24 -10.93
N HIS A 79 13.47 -15.06 -9.66
CA HIS A 79 14.36 -15.39 -8.55
C HIS A 79 14.66 -16.88 -8.44
N GLU A 80 13.69 -17.74 -8.73
CA GLU A 80 13.90 -19.20 -8.80
C GLU A 80 14.94 -19.57 -9.88
N GLN A 81 14.94 -18.86 -11.00
CA GLN A 81 15.82 -19.12 -12.13
C GLN A 81 17.19 -18.43 -12.01
N TYR A 82 17.23 -17.20 -11.55
CA TYR A 82 18.40 -16.33 -11.64
C TYR A 82 19.08 -16.04 -10.29
N GLY A 83 18.44 -16.39 -9.18
CA GLY A 83 18.97 -16.18 -7.82
C GLY A 83 18.48 -14.88 -7.17
N PRO A 84 19.12 -14.47 -6.06
CA PRO A 84 18.56 -13.47 -5.15
C PRO A 84 18.59 -12.03 -5.67
N ILE A 85 19.41 -11.70 -6.66
CA ILE A 85 19.41 -10.37 -7.33
C ILE A 85 19.09 -10.57 -8.80
N VAL A 86 18.03 -9.89 -9.27
CA VAL A 86 17.55 -10.02 -10.65
C VAL A 86 17.27 -8.64 -11.25
N ARG A 87 17.71 -8.44 -12.50
CA ARG A 87 17.32 -7.27 -13.30
C ARG A 87 15.94 -7.51 -13.91
N ILE A 88 14.95 -6.79 -13.38
CA ILE A 88 13.53 -7.02 -13.72
C ILE A 88 12.98 -6.09 -14.81
N ASN A 89 13.64 -4.98 -15.09
CA ASN A 89 13.35 -4.08 -16.22
C ASN A 89 14.65 -3.36 -16.62
N PRO A 90 14.65 -2.42 -17.62
CA PRO A 90 15.88 -1.78 -18.05
C PRO A 90 16.72 -1.17 -16.92
N ASP A 91 16.11 -0.60 -15.90
CA ASP A 91 16.81 0.22 -14.90
C ASP A 91 16.73 -0.32 -13.48
N GLU A 92 15.87 -1.31 -13.20
CA GLU A 92 15.57 -1.77 -11.84
C GLU A 92 16.14 -3.16 -11.55
N LEU A 93 16.70 -3.29 -10.35
CA LEU A 93 17.04 -4.56 -9.73
C LEU A 93 15.99 -4.94 -8.68
N HIS A 94 15.77 -6.23 -8.50
CA HIS A 94 14.94 -6.77 -7.43
C HIS A 94 15.74 -7.75 -6.58
N CYS A 95 15.55 -7.68 -5.26
CA CYS A 95 16.19 -8.55 -4.29
C CYS A 95 15.14 -9.42 -3.58
N SER A 96 15.35 -10.72 -3.53
CA SER A 96 14.49 -11.66 -2.78
C SER A 96 15.06 -12.06 -1.42
N ASP A 97 16.27 -11.61 -1.07
CA ASP A 97 16.90 -12.00 0.19
C ASP A 97 16.51 -11.03 1.33
N PRO A 98 15.67 -11.44 2.31
CA PRO A 98 15.27 -10.60 3.42
C PRO A 98 16.42 -10.09 4.28
N LEU A 99 17.59 -10.78 4.27
CA LEU A 99 18.77 -10.33 5.03
C LEU A 99 19.38 -9.04 4.49
N PHE A 100 19.07 -8.66 3.25
CA PHE A 100 19.54 -7.42 2.62
C PHE A 100 18.58 -6.23 2.80
N THR A 101 17.51 -6.42 3.56
CA THR A 101 16.44 -5.42 3.75
C THR A 101 16.96 -4.10 4.30
N ASP A 102 17.81 -4.13 5.34
CA ASP A 102 18.31 -2.93 6.02
C ASP A 102 19.30 -2.13 5.15
N GLU A 103 19.91 -2.75 4.16
CA GLU A 103 20.74 -2.06 3.16
C GLU A 103 19.90 -1.32 2.13
N ILE A 104 18.84 -1.93 1.63
CA ILE A 104 17.92 -1.29 0.67
C ILE A 104 17.08 -0.22 1.36
N TYR A 105 16.46 -0.55 2.48
CA TYR A 105 15.55 0.32 3.23
C TYR A 105 16.23 0.94 4.46
N ALA A 106 17.38 1.56 4.23
CA ALA A 106 18.20 2.09 5.31
C ALA A 106 17.47 3.10 6.21
N GLY A 107 17.84 3.07 7.48
CA GLY A 107 17.36 3.97 8.51
C GLY A 107 17.98 5.38 8.43
N PRO A 108 17.87 6.16 9.53
CA PRO A 108 18.43 7.51 9.61
C PRO A 108 19.92 7.55 9.28
N GLY A 109 20.37 8.62 8.66
CA GLY A 109 21.77 8.85 8.31
C GLY A 109 22.18 8.34 6.91
N ARG A 110 21.34 7.53 6.26
CA ARG A 110 21.60 7.06 4.87
C ARG A 110 20.50 7.54 3.94
N ILE A 111 20.87 8.13 2.81
CA ILE A 111 19.94 8.71 1.85
C ILE A 111 19.35 7.60 0.97
N ARG A 112 18.01 7.58 0.89
CA ARG A 112 17.24 6.69 0.03
C ARG A 112 16.14 7.47 -0.65
N ASP A 113 16.31 7.73 -1.95
CA ASP A 113 15.25 8.29 -2.77
C ASP A 113 14.23 7.20 -3.16
N LYS A 114 13.00 7.60 -3.47
CA LYS A 114 12.06 6.72 -4.18
C LYS A 114 12.30 6.82 -5.68
N TRP A 115 11.84 5.83 -6.42
CA TRP A 115 11.97 5.82 -7.87
C TRP A 115 10.71 6.38 -8.54
N GLN A 116 10.90 7.39 -9.41
CA GLN A 116 9.79 8.10 -10.07
C GLN A 116 8.88 7.15 -10.87
N HIS A 117 9.45 6.15 -11.55
CA HIS A 117 8.67 5.18 -12.32
C HIS A 117 7.62 4.47 -11.47
N GLN A 118 7.96 4.08 -10.23
CA GLN A 118 6.99 3.49 -9.31
C GLN A 118 5.92 4.48 -8.87
N LEU A 119 6.29 5.73 -8.59
CA LEU A 119 5.38 6.76 -8.11
C LEU A 119 4.39 7.23 -9.19
N ASN A 120 4.67 6.96 -10.45
CA ASN A 120 3.75 7.22 -11.56
C ASN A 120 2.41 6.47 -11.43
N THR A 121 2.32 5.44 -10.59
CA THR A 121 1.05 4.78 -10.22
C THR A 121 0.04 5.73 -9.57
N GLY A 122 0.49 6.75 -8.86
CA GLY A 122 -0.37 7.80 -8.30
C GLY A 122 -0.98 8.74 -9.34
N GLY A 123 -0.62 8.55 -10.61
CA GLY A 123 -1.13 9.36 -11.71
C GLY A 123 -0.58 10.79 -11.70
N ALA A 124 -1.44 11.72 -12.09
CA ALA A 124 -1.21 13.16 -12.02
C ALA A 124 -2.39 13.78 -11.22
N GLY A 125 -2.11 14.65 -10.31
CA GLY A 125 -3.15 15.25 -9.49
C GLY A 125 -2.66 15.46 -8.06
N PRO A 126 -3.53 15.76 -7.09
CA PRO A 126 -3.12 16.05 -5.72
C PRO A 126 -2.28 14.96 -5.08
N VAL A 127 -2.53 13.68 -5.39
CA VAL A 127 -1.77 12.53 -4.86
C VAL A 127 -0.30 12.55 -5.28
N SER A 128 0.02 13.07 -6.47
CA SER A 128 1.39 13.11 -7.00
C SER A 128 2.32 14.07 -6.24
N VAL A 129 1.79 15.00 -5.46
CA VAL A 129 2.55 16.01 -4.71
C VAL A 129 2.58 15.76 -3.21
N THR A 130 2.14 14.58 -2.76
CA THR A 130 2.10 14.19 -1.34
C THR A 130 3.46 13.74 -0.78
N GLY A 131 3.53 13.58 0.53
CA GLY A 131 4.68 12.97 1.20
C GLY A 131 4.96 11.56 0.68
N PHE A 132 3.93 10.74 0.47
CA PHE A 132 4.07 9.39 -0.09
C PHE A 132 4.69 9.39 -1.49
N SER A 133 4.25 10.30 -2.36
CA SER A 133 4.68 10.39 -3.77
C SER A 133 6.00 11.19 -3.96
N THR A 134 6.65 11.60 -2.88
CA THR A 134 7.89 12.39 -2.94
C THR A 134 9.08 11.49 -3.27
N VAL A 135 9.77 11.76 -4.39
CA VAL A 135 11.01 11.08 -4.80
C VAL A 135 12.15 11.43 -3.84
N ASN A 136 12.49 12.71 -3.75
CA ASN A 136 13.66 13.21 -3.03
C ASN A 136 13.57 12.93 -1.53
N HIS A 137 14.69 12.45 -0.95
CA HIS A 137 14.77 12.05 0.46
C HIS A 137 14.56 13.23 1.41
N GLU A 138 15.19 14.37 1.14
CA GLU A 138 15.17 15.54 2.03
C GLU A 138 13.77 16.17 2.08
N VAL A 139 13.15 16.35 0.89
CA VAL A 139 11.77 16.85 0.79
C VAL A 139 10.79 15.93 1.51
N HIS A 140 10.96 14.61 1.32
CA HIS A 140 10.12 13.65 2.06
C HIS A 140 10.36 13.75 3.56
N ARG A 141 11.61 13.86 4.01
CA ARG A 141 11.94 13.98 5.45
C ARG A 141 11.26 15.19 6.07
N MET A 142 11.26 16.32 5.37
CA MET A 142 10.56 17.54 5.79
C MET A 142 9.05 17.29 5.88
N ARG A 143 8.42 16.73 4.84
CA ARG A 143 6.98 16.45 4.78
C ARG A 143 6.56 15.42 5.83
N LYS A 144 7.28 14.30 5.93
CA LYS A 144 7.01 13.25 6.94
C LYS A 144 7.25 13.79 8.35
N GLY A 145 8.28 14.61 8.57
CA GLY A 145 8.59 15.22 9.86
C GLY A 145 7.47 16.08 10.41
N ALA A 146 6.80 16.85 9.55
CA ALA A 146 5.64 17.66 9.94
C ALA A 146 4.44 16.81 10.39
N LEU A 147 4.31 15.59 9.84
CA LEU A 147 3.21 14.66 10.13
C LEU A 147 3.52 13.70 11.29
N SER A 148 4.78 13.35 11.54
CA SER A 148 5.15 12.24 12.44
C SER A 148 4.72 12.45 13.89
N LYS A 149 4.61 13.68 14.36
CA LYS A 149 4.13 13.97 15.73
C LYS A 149 2.70 13.48 15.95
N PHE A 150 1.84 13.57 14.91
CA PHE A 150 0.44 13.15 14.96
C PHE A 150 0.28 11.64 15.00
N PHE A 151 1.17 10.89 14.37
CA PHE A 151 1.13 9.43 14.31
C PHE A 151 2.10 8.76 15.29
N SER A 152 2.62 9.51 16.27
CA SER A 152 3.46 8.96 17.33
C SER A 152 2.66 8.02 18.23
N ARG A 153 3.36 7.03 18.84
CA ARG A 153 2.73 6.12 19.80
C ARG A 153 2.00 6.88 20.93
N GLN A 154 2.62 7.92 21.47
CA GLN A 154 2.01 8.72 22.52
C GLN A 154 0.69 9.37 22.10
N GLN A 155 0.62 9.84 20.84
CA GLN A 155 -0.61 10.42 20.31
C GLN A 155 -1.69 9.37 20.07
N MET A 156 -1.31 8.18 19.63
CA MET A 156 -2.27 7.07 19.44
C MET A 156 -2.82 6.53 20.76
N LEU A 157 -2.03 6.53 21.83
CA LEU A 157 -2.54 6.21 23.18
C LEU A 157 -3.60 7.20 23.68
N LYS A 158 -3.53 8.47 23.27
CA LYS A 158 -4.60 9.43 23.56
C LYS A 158 -5.86 9.20 22.74
N LEU A 159 -5.70 8.67 21.52
CA LEU A 159 -6.80 8.37 20.60
C LEU A 159 -7.47 7.03 20.92
N GLU A 160 -6.84 6.16 21.73
CA GLU A 160 -7.30 4.79 22.01
C GLU A 160 -8.79 4.70 22.40
N GLY A 161 -9.25 5.62 23.26
CA GLY A 161 -10.65 5.65 23.67
C GLY A 161 -11.63 5.85 22.51
N GLU A 162 -11.31 6.74 21.57
CA GLU A 162 -12.13 6.96 20.39
C GLU A 162 -12.09 5.76 19.45
N VAL A 163 -10.91 5.15 19.25
CA VAL A 163 -10.78 3.91 18.46
C VAL A 163 -11.64 2.81 19.06
N GLN A 164 -11.65 2.66 20.38
CA GLN A 164 -12.49 1.70 21.10
C GLN A 164 -13.99 1.98 20.89
N GLU A 165 -14.40 3.25 20.96
CA GLU A 165 -15.79 3.64 20.73
C GLU A 165 -16.26 3.24 19.32
N PHE A 166 -15.51 3.62 18.28
CA PHE A 166 -15.81 3.23 16.91
C PHE A 166 -15.80 1.71 16.71
N ALA A 167 -14.87 0.99 17.36
CA ALA A 167 -14.82 -0.47 17.31
C ALA A 167 -16.07 -1.08 17.93
N GLN A 168 -16.53 -0.60 19.10
CA GLN A 168 -17.77 -1.07 19.73
C GLN A 168 -18.99 -0.80 18.84
N LEU A 169 -19.10 0.40 18.25
CA LEU A 169 -20.20 0.72 17.34
C LEU A 169 -20.24 -0.21 16.12
N ALA A 170 -19.08 -0.52 15.53
CA ALA A 170 -18.99 -1.45 14.41
C ALA A 170 -19.37 -2.88 14.83
N ILE A 171 -18.88 -3.36 15.96
CA ILE A 171 -19.23 -4.68 16.52
C ILE A 171 -20.73 -4.77 16.82
N ASP A 172 -21.31 -3.75 17.45
CA ASP A 172 -22.74 -3.74 17.78
C ASP A 172 -23.59 -3.75 16.50
N LYS A 173 -23.14 -3.05 15.45
CA LYS A 173 -23.80 -3.09 14.13
C LYS A 173 -23.69 -4.48 13.50
N MET A 174 -22.52 -5.14 13.58
CA MET A 174 -22.35 -6.52 13.11
C MET A 174 -23.30 -7.47 13.86
N LEU A 175 -23.37 -7.39 15.18
CA LEU A 175 -24.22 -8.25 16.01
C LEU A 175 -25.72 -8.04 15.74
N ARG A 176 -26.15 -6.85 15.33
CA ARG A 176 -27.52 -6.59 14.86
C ARG A 176 -27.87 -7.32 13.54
N SER A 177 -26.88 -7.90 12.87
CA SER A 177 -27.08 -8.75 11.69
C SER A 177 -27.35 -10.23 12.05
N ALA A 178 -27.40 -10.59 13.34
CA ALA A 178 -27.73 -11.95 13.78
C ALA A 178 -29.08 -12.40 13.19
N GLY A 179 -29.09 -13.62 12.64
CA GLY A 179 -30.28 -14.20 11.99
C GLY A 179 -30.66 -13.56 10.64
N LYS A 180 -29.87 -12.62 10.12
CA LYS A 180 -30.07 -11.97 8.81
C LYS A 180 -29.13 -12.55 7.75
N GLU A 181 -29.19 -11.98 6.54
CA GLU A 181 -28.32 -12.34 5.42
C GLU A 181 -26.84 -12.19 5.77
N PRO A 182 -25.97 -13.07 5.28
CA PRO A 182 -24.54 -12.98 5.43
C PRO A 182 -23.98 -11.67 4.84
N PHE A 183 -22.96 -11.13 5.47
CA PHE A 183 -22.29 -9.91 4.99
C PHE A 183 -20.77 -10.11 4.91
N ASP A 184 -20.10 -9.25 4.12
CA ASP A 184 -18.65 -9.24 4.00
C ASP A 184 -18.03 -8.41 5.14
N VAL A 185 -17.22 -9.07 6.00
CA VAL A 185 -16.58 -8.39 7.13
C VAL A 185 -15.56 -7.35 6.67
N LYS A 186 -14.97 -7.50 5.47
CA LYS A 186 -14.04 -6.51 4.93
C LYS A 186 -14.72 -5.16 4.75
N GLU A 187 -15.95 -5.15 4.25
CA GLU A 187 -16.69 -3.89 4.06
C GLU A 187 -17.07 -3.27 5.41
N ALA A 188 -17.34 -4.07 6.43
CA ALA A 188 -17.53 -3.57 7.78
C ALA A 188 -16.25 -2.96 8.37
N PHE A 189 -15.10 -3.59 8.15
CA PHE A 189 -13.81 -3.06 8.58
C PHE A 189 -13.41 -1.81 7.78
N ASN A 190 -13.73 -1.74 6.49
CA ASN A 190 -13.54 -0.51 5.69
C ASN A 190 -14.33 0.68 6.27
N CYS A 191 -15.58 0.45 6.72
CA CYS A 191 -16.37 1.48 7.38
C CYS A 191 -15.72 1.93 8.70
N PHE A 192 -15.28 0.98 9.52
CA PHE A 192 -14.63 1.24 10.81
C PHE A 192 -13.35 2.08 10.64
N THR A 193 -12.44 1.64 9.80
CA THR A 193 -11.15 2.29 9.61
C THR A 193 -11.27 3.64 8.91
N ALA A 194 -12.21 3.78 7.95
CA ALA A 194 -12.46 5.05 7.28
C ALA A 194 -13.02 6.12 8.24
N ASP A 195 -13.95 5.74 9.12
CA ASP A 195 -14.51 6.66 10.10
C ASP A 195 -13.47 7.09 11.13
N ILE A 196 -12.57 6.19 11.58
CA ILE A 196 -11.48 6.55 12.48
C ILE A 196 -10.50 7.52 11.83
N ILE A 197 -9.98 7.18 10.64
CA ILE A 197 -8.96 8.04 10.02
C ILE A 197 -9.53 9.39 9.61
N SER A 198 -10.80 9.48 9.20
CA SER A 198 -11.45 10.75 8.90
C SER A 198 -11.70 11.57 10.16
N GLN A 199 -12.24 10.97 11.22
CA GLN A 199 -12.40 11.61 12.53
C GLN A 199 -11.06 12.15 13.05
N TYR A 200 -10.00 11.35 12.96
CA TYR A 200 -8.68 11.75 13.41
C TYR A 200 -8.07 12.86 12.56
N ALA A 201 -8.14 12.74 11.24
CA ALA A 201 -7.52 13.69 10.33
C ALA A 201 -8.26 15.03 10.24
N PHE A 202 -9.59 14.98 10.14
CA PHE A 202 -10.42 16.14 9.84
C PHE A 202 -11.26 16.64 11.03
N GLY A 203 -11.40 15.83 12.10
CA GLY A 203 -12.25 16.14 13.25
C GLY A 203 -13.71 15.70 13.09
N GLU A 204 -14.03 15.01 12.00
CA GLU A 204 -15.38 14.55 11.66
C GLU A 204 -15.30 13.20 10.93
N PRO A 205 -16.09 12.16 11.35
CA PRO A 205 -16.12 10.88 10.68
C PRO A 205 -16.90 10.98 9.35
N MET A 206 -16.60 10.12 8.40
CA MET A 206 -17.36 10.03 7.15
C MET A 206 -18.76 9.43 7.36
N GLY A 207 -19.01 8.79 8.51
CA GLY A 207 -20.32 8.29 8.92
C GLY A 207 -20.70 6.92 8.33
N PHE A 208 -19.74 6.14 7.85
CA PHE A 208 -20.00 4.83 7.26
C PHE A 208 -20.50 3.78 8.26
N ILE A 209 -20.10 3.86 9.53
CA ILE A 209 -20.66 2.96 10.56
C ILE A 209 -22.14 3.28 10.82
N ALA A 210 -22.52 4.55 10.73
CA ALA A 210 -23.89 5.00 11.02
C ALA A 210 -24.88 4.69 9.88
N GLN A 211 -24.43 4.47 8.64
CA GLN A 211 -25.32 4.14 7.51
C GLN A 211 -26.01 2.78 7.70
N GLU A 212 -27.07 2.49 6.99
CA GLU A 212 -27.85 1.24 7.14
C GLU A 212 -27.03 -0.01 6.76
N GLY A 213 -26.40 -0.03 5.58
CA GLY A 213 -25.55 -1.11 5.08
C GLY A 213 -24.07 -0.90 5.40
N TRP A 214 -23.21 -1.72 4.76
CA TRP A 214 -21.74 -1.57 4.79
C TRP A 214 -21.19 -0.93 3.52
N GLU A 215 -22.01 -0.76 2.49
CA GLU A 215 -21.71 -0.15 1.21
C GLU A 215 -22.80 0.87 0.82
N PRO A 216 -22.43 1.88 0.00
CA PRO A 216 -21.09 2.20 -0.44
C PRO A 216 -20.23 2.77 0.70
N ASN A 217 -18.90 2.55 0.62
CA ASN A 217 -17.94 3.13 1.55
C ASN A 217 -16.73 3.71 0.78
N PHE A 218 -15.72 4.19 1.49
CA PHE A 218 -14.57 4.82 0.84
C PHE A 218 -13.83 3.87 -0.12
N ALA A 219 -13.64 2.60 0.26
CA ALA A 219 -13.01 1.59 -0.60
C ALA A 219 -13.79 1.36 -1.91
N THR A 220 -15.12 1.35 -1.84
CA THR A 220 -15.99 1.29 -3.04
C THR A 220 -15.72 2.47 -3.97
N TRP A 221 -15.60 3.67 -3.42
CA TRP A 221 -15.42 4.90 -4.21
C TRP A 221 -14.05 5.00 -4.86
N VAL A 222 -13.00 4.40 -4.29
CA VAL A 222 -11.62 4.49 -4.81
C VAL A 222 -11.16 3.25 -5.59
N LYS A 223 -12.04 2.28 -5.80
CA LYS A 223 -11.71 1.03 -6.51
C LYS A 223 -11.08 1.26 -7.88
N SER A 224 -11.56 2.25 -8.63
CA SER A 224 -11.03 2.61 -9.95
C SER A 224 -9.64 3.25 -9.89
N PHE A 225 -9.27 3.89 -8.77
CA PHE A 225 -7.93 4.41 -8.56
C PHE A 225 -6.88 3.29 -8.63
N PHE A 226 -7.09 2.22 -7.89
CA PHE A 226 -6.18 1.06 -7.90
C PHE A 226 -6.11 0.38 -9.26
N LYS A 227 -7.25 0.20 -9.94
CA LYS A 227 -7.31 -0.41 -11.28
C LYS A 227 -6.55 0.40 -12.33
N SER A 228 -6.53 1.73 -12.23
CA SER A 228 -5.84 2.60 -13.17
C SER A 228 -4.34 2.77 -12.89
N ALA A 229 -3.86 2.37 -11.71
CA ALA A 229 -2.52 2.65 -11.22
C ALA A 229 -1.40 2.22 -12.21
N TYR A 230 -1.47 0.99 -12.71
CA TYR A 230 -0.45 0.48 -13.63
C TYR A 230 -0.55 1.06 -15.03
N MET A 231 -1.75 1.38 -15.49
CA MET A 231 -1.92 2.17 -16.71
C MET A 231 -1.22 3.52 -16.58
N MET A 232 -1.39 4.20 -15.45
CA MET A 232 -0.73 5.48 -15.17
C MET A 232 0.79 5.34 -15.09
N ARG A 233 1.32 4.23 -14.55
CA ARG A 233 2.77 3.98 -14.50
C ARG A 233 3.39 3.98 -15.91
N HIS A 234 2.81 3.27 -16.84
CA HIS A 234 3.39 3.01 -18.15
C HIS A 234 2.95 4.00 -19.24
N ASN A 235 1.95 4.84 -18.98
CA ASN A 235 1.40 5.76 -19.97
C ASN A 235 1.62 7.23 -19.61
N ALA A 236 2.73 7.81 -20.10
CA ALA A 236 3.05 9.22 -19.86
C ALA A 236 2.00 10.17 -20.48
N LEU A 237 1.44 9.84 -21.63
CA LEU A 237 0.37 10.64 -22.25
C LEU A 237 -0.90 10.57 -21.42
N GLY A 238 -1.27 9.36 -20.95
CA GLY A 238 -2.41 9.18 -20.02
C GLY A 238 -2.27 10.02 -18.76
N ARG A 239 -1.06 10.08 -18.16
CA ARG A 239 -0.81 10.97 -16.99
C ARG A 239 -0.99 12.44 -17.32
N LYS A 240 -0.51 12.90 -18.49
CA LYS A 240 -0.73 14.31 -18.93
C LYS A 240 -2.22 14.59 -19.16
N MET A 241 -2.92 13.65 -19.81
CA MET A 241 -4.36 13.78 -20.02
C MET A 241 -5.13 13.75 -18.69
N ALA A 242 -4.69 12.98 -17.71
CA ALA A 242 -5.30 12.93 -16.38
C ALA A 242 -5.32 14.29 -15.65
N GLN A 243 -4.46 15.23 -16.03
CA GLN A 243 -4.49 16.61 -15.49
C GLN A 243 -5.71 17.40 -15.97
N VAL A 244 -6.26 17.08 -17.13
CA VAL A 244 -7.47 17.71 -17.69
C VAL A 244 -8.75 16.91 -17.44
N LEU A 245 -8.64 15.71 -16.87
CA LEU A 245 -9.76 14.83 -16.55
C LEU A 245 -10.85 15.50 -15.68
N PRO A 246 -10.52 16.31 -14.67
CA PRO A 246 -11.57 17.01 -13.89
C PRO A 246 -12.51 17.84 -14.74
N MET A 247 -12.03 18.41 -15.87
CA MET A 247 -12.85 19.19 -16.82
C MET A 247 -13.76 18.31 -17.69
N MET A 248 -13.47 17.00 -17.76
CA MET A 248 -14.20 16.01 -18.56
C MET A 248 -14.98 15.00 -17.69
N ALA A 249 -15.03 15.21 -16.38
CA ALA A 249 -15.61 14.25 -15.43
C ALA A 249 -17.05 13.85 -15.79
N ASP A 250 -17.86 14.79 -16.30
CA ASP A 250 -19.24 14.53 -16.68
C ASP A 250 -19.42 13.53 -17.84
N TYR A 251 -18.36 13.32 -18.62
CA TYR A 251 -18.33 12.39 -19.74
C TYR A 251 -17.72 11.04 -19.39
N MET A 252 -17.32 10.83 -18.12
CA MET A 252 -16.63 9.61 -17.66
C MET A 252 -17.60 8.67 -16.95
N GLY A 253 -17.19 7.40 -16.83
CA GLY A 253 -17.96 6.43 -16.05
C GLY A 253 -18.05 6.80 -14.56
N GLU A 254 -19.13 6.37 -13.90
CA GLU A 254 -19.42 6.71 -12.50
C GLU A 254 -18.29 6.38 -11.51
N ASP A 255 -17.55 5.31 -11.77
CA ASP A 255 -16.39 4.94 -10.95
C ASP A 255 -15.31 6.03 -10.93
N ILE A 256 -15.00 6.61 -12.11
CA ILE A 256 -13.99 7.67 -12.24
C ILE A 256 -14.52 8.99 -11.67
N LYS A 257 -15.80 9.30 -11.93
CA LYS A 257 -16.45 10.46 -11.32
C LYS A 257 -16.40 10.40 -9.81
N SER A 258 -16.64 9.24 -9.23
CA SER A 258 -16.58 9.03 -7.78
C SER A 258 -15.18 9.37 -7.23
N VAL A 259 -14.10 8.82 -7.79
CA VAL A 259 -12.72 9.15 -7.39
C VAL A 259 -12.46 10.66 -7.52
N MET A 260 -12.83 11.26 -8.67
CA MET A 260 -12.63 12.70 -8.92
C MET A 260 -13.37 13.55 -7.90
N ARG A 261 -14.62 13.18 -7.57
CA ARG A 261 -15.42 13.86 -6.55
C ARG A 261 -14.77 13.80 -5.17
N GLN A 262 -14.25 12.62 -4.77
CA GLN A 262 -13.54 12.48 -3.50
C GLN A 262 -12.33 13.41 -3.45
N MET A 263 -11.49 13.41 -4.49
CA MET A 263 -10.23 14.16 -4.52
C MET A 263 -10.43 15.69 -4.62
N ASN A 264 -11.45 16.15 -5.35
CA ASN A 264 -11.57 17.57 -5.72
C ASN A 264 -12.70 18.31 -4.99
N VAL A 265 -13.62 17.60 -4.33
CA VAL A 265 -14.79 18.21 -3.67
C VAL A 265 -14.89 17.75 -2.21
N VAL A 266 -15.00 16.45 -1.97
CA VAL A 266 -15.32 15.92 -0.63
C VAL A 266 -14.17 16.18 0.34
N ILE A 267 -12.96 15.71 0.01
CA ILE A 267 -11.79 15.86 0.89
C ILE A 267 -11.38 17.33 1.08
N PRO A 268 -11.32 18.18 0.03
CA PRO A 268 -11.16 19.62 0.24
C PRO A 268 -12.20 20.24 1.16
N GLY A 269 -13.46 19.78 1.08
CA GLY A 269 -14.54 20.22 1.97
C GLY A 269 -14.28 19.87 3.43
N TYR A 270 -13.88 18.64 3.72
CA TYR A 270 -13.49 18.23 5.08
C TYR A 270 -12.29 19.02 5.61
N ILE A 271 -11.26 19.23 4.79
CA ILE A 271 -10.10 20.05 5.18
C ILE A 271 -10.54 21.49 5.47
N GLN A 272 -11.37 22.09 4.62
CA GLN A 272 -11.86 23.45 4.84
C GLN A 272 -12.70 23.56 6.12
N ALA A 273 -13.54 22.56 6.40
CA ALA A 273 -14.32 22.50 7.65
C ALA A 273 -13.39 22.40 8.87
N ALA A 274 -12.34 21.56 8.79
CA ALA A 274 -11.31 21.44 9.82
C ALA A 274 -10.57 22.76 10.08
N LEU A 275 -10.25 23.51 9.03
CA LEU A 275 -9.59 24.82 9.15
C LEU A 275 -10.52 25.90 9.73
N ASN A 276 -11.80 25.82 9.46
CA ASN A 276 -12.80 26.75 10.01
C ASN A 276 -13.13 26.47 11.49
N ASN A 277 -12.82 25.25 11.98
CA ASN A 277 -13.03 24.85 13.37
C ASN A 277 -11.76 24.17 13.92
N PRO A 278 -10.70 24.96 14.23
CA PRO A 278 -9.40 24.43 14.61
C PRO A 278 -9.43 23.57 15.89
N GLU A 279 -10.35 23.83 16.81
CA GLU A 279 -10.47 23.05 18.06
C GLU A 279 -10.83 21.58 17.78
N ASN A 280 -11.58 21.32 16.73
CA ASN A 280 -11.94 19.97 16.28
C ASN A 280 -11.13 19.48 15.09
N GLY A 281 -10.39 20.34 14.41
CA GLY A 281 -9.77 20.10 13.10
C GLY A 281 -8.45 19.33 13.10
N ARG A 282 -7.98 18.94 14.25
CA ARG A 282 -6.86 18.01 14.51
C ARG A 282 -5.65 18.12 13.57
N VAL A 283 -5.38 17.07 12.74
CA VAL A 283 -4.14 17.02 11.95
C VAL A 283 -4.02 18.16 10.95
N PHE A 284 -5.10 18.47 10.20
CA PHE A 284 -5.02 19.48 9.14
C PHE A 284 -5.04 20.91 9.67
N ALA A 285 -5.76 21.18 10.76
CA ALA A 285 -5.70 22.47 11.43
C ALA A 285 -4.29 22.76 11.96
N ASP A 286 -3.70 21.81 12.69
CA ASP A 286 -2.34 21.93 13.22
C ASP A 286 -1.26 22.03 12.12
N LEU A 287 -1.46 21.37 10.97
CA LEU A 287 -0.54 21.47 9.84
C LEU A 287 -0.51 22.88 9.24
N MET A 288 -1.65 23.53 9.15
CA MET A 288 -1.74 24.91 8.67
C MET A 288 -1.04 25.89 9.60
N GLU A 289 -1.11 25.68 10.91
CA GLU A 289 -0.43 26.48 11.91
C GLU A 289 1.06 26.14 12.09
N SER A 290 1.50 25.03 11.50
CA SER A 290 2.88 24.54 11.66
C SER A 290 3.91 25.55 11.15
N LYS A 291 4.83 25.94 12.03
CA LYS A 291 5.99 26.81 11.70
C LYS A 291 7.13 26.04 11.00
N THR A 292 7.10 24.72 11.06
CA THR A 292 8.14 23.85 10.45
C THR A 292 7.83 23.48 9.01
N MET A 293 6.60 23.67 8.55
CA MET A 293 6.17 23.44 7.18
C MET A 293 6.19 24.77 6.41
N PRO A 294 6.94 24.86 5.29
CA PRO A 294 6.93 26.04 4.43
C PRO A 294 5.52 26.36 3.88
N GLU A 295 5.22 27.64 3.67
CA GLU A 295 3.91 28.07 3.14
C GLU A 295 3.59 27.46 1.76
N SER A 296 4.60 27.24 0.92
CA SER A 296 4.45 26.56 -0.37
C SER A 296 3.91 25.11 -0.25
N GLU A 297 4.07 24.48 0.92
CA GLU A 297 3.62 23.12 1.21
C GLU A 297 2.21 23.08 1.83
N LYS A 298 1.59 24.22 2.10
CA LYS A 298 0.27 24.35 2.74
C LYS A 298 -0.87 24.61 1.76
N SER A 299 -0.65 24.48 0.45
CA SER A 299 -1.72 24.70 -0.54
C SER A 299 -2.84 23.67 -0.36
N MET A 300 -4.11 24.10 -0.57
CA MET A 300 -5.27 23.21 -0.51
C MET A 300 -5.10 22.00 -1.46
N TYR A 301 -4.53 22.23 -2.65
CA TYR A 301 -4.25 21.18 -3.62
C TYR A 301 -3.37 20.07 -3.04
N ARG A 302 -2.29 20.44 -2.36
CA ARG A 302 -1.38 19.47 -1.73
C ARG A 302 -2.01 18.81 -0.50
N LEU A 303 -2.67 19.59 0.36
CA LEU A 303 -3.34 19.07 1.55
C LEU A 303 -4.46 18.10 1.20
N SER A 304 -5.22 18.37 0.12
CA SER A 304 -6.23 17.44 -0.40
C SER A 304 -5.63 16.10 -0.82
N GLY A 305 -4.45 16.14 -1.44
CA GLY A 305 -3.69 14.92 -1.75
C GLY A 305 -3.29 14.14 -0.50
N GLU A 306 -2.80 14.82 0.54
CA GLU A 306 -2.46 14.15 1.82
C GLU A 306 -3.70 13.56 2.49
N GLY A 307 -4.84 14.28 2.51
CA GLY A 307 -6.10 13.80 3.04
C GLY A 307 -6.61 12.56 2.31
N PHE A 308 -6.53 12.57 0.98
CA PHE A 308 -6.86 11.39 0.17
C PHE A 308 -5.94 10.21 0.50
N ASN A 309 -4.64 10.44 0.64
CA ASN A 309 -3.69 9.39 1.02
C ASN A 309 -3.94 8.83 2.42
N PHE A 310 -4.34 9.66 3.39
CA PHE A 310 -4.67 9.18 4.72
C PHE A 310 -5.87 8.23 4.69
N LEU A 311 -6.94 8.61 3.99
CA LEU A 311 -8.11 7.76 3.82
C LEU A 311 -7.77 6.48 3.07
N LEU A 312 -7.04 6.59 1.94
CA LEU A 312 -6.67 5.45 1.11
C LEU A 312 -5.81 4.44 1.86
N ALA A 313 -4.78 4.93 2.55
CA ALA A 313 -3.83 4.07 3.25
C ALA A 313 -4.40 3.52 4.56
N GLY A 314 -5.14 4.34 5.31
CA GLY A 314 -5.71 3.95 6.60
C GLY A 314 -6.89 2.98 6.48
N THR A 315 -7.67 3.06 5.41
CA THR A 315 -8.86 2.22 5.25
C THR A 315 -8.53 0.79 4.83
N GLU A 316 -8.03 0.61 3.63
CA GLU A 316 -7.93 -0.70 2.97
C GLU A 316 -6.93 -1.65 3.64
N THR A 317 -5.79 -1.13 4.13
CA THR A 317 -4.71 -1.97 4.65
C THR A 317 -5.06 -2.62 5.98
N THR A 318 -5.61 -1.86 6.91
CA THR A 318 -6.05 -2.36 8.23
C THR A 318 -7.25 -3.28 8.09
N ALA A 319 -8.23 -2.91 7.25
CA ALA A 319 -9.39 -3.76 6.96
C ALA A 319 -8.98 -5.12 6.39
N ALA A 320 -8.02 -5.17 5.46
CA ALA A 320 -7.51 -6.42 4.90
C ALA A 320 -6.87 -7.31 5.98
N THR A 321 -6.05 -6.76 6.87
CA THR A 321 -5.43 -7.50 7.98
C THR A 321 -6.50 -8.09 8.92
N LEU A 322 -7.49 -7.29 9.33
CA LEU A 322 -8.60 -7.74 10.19
C LEU A 322 -9.45 -8.83 9.52
N THR A 323 -9.63 -8.72 8.20
CA THR A 323 -10.34 -9.73 7.40
C THR A 323 -9.64 -11.08 7.43
N VAL A 324 -8.31 -11.09 7.28
CA VAL A 324 -7.50 -12.31 7.36
C VAL A 324 -7.51 -12.90 8.76
N ILE A 325 -7.39 -12.08 9.80
CA ILE A 325 -7.54 -12.53 11.21
C ILE A 325 -8.88 -13.21 11.39
N THR A 326 -9.98 -12.58 10.95
CA THR A 326 -11.34 -13.12 11.09
C THR A 326 -11.50 -14.46 10.38
N TYR A 327 -10.98 -14.56 9.14
CA TYR A 327 -11.02 -15.82 8.40
C TYR A 327 -10.34 -16.95 9.17
N TYR A 328 -9.08 -16.75 9.60
CA TYR A 328 -8.33 -17.83 10.23
C TYR A 328 -8.85 -18.18 11.62
N LEU A 329 -9.39 -17.24 12.39
CA LEU A 329 -10.02 -17.55 13.66
C LEU A 329 -11.30 -18.40 13.48
N LEU A 330 -12.03 -18.25 12.37
CA LEU A 330 -13.19 -19.08 12.05
C LEU A 330 -12.78 -20.41 11.38
N ALA A 331 -11.75 -20.42 10.55
CA ALA A 331 -11.30 -21.60 9.81
C ALA A 331 -10.43 -22.55 10.65
N GLN A 332 -9.79 -22.06 11.71
CA GLN A 332 -8.88 -22.81 12.57
C GLN A 332 -9.37 -22.80 14.05
N PRO A 333 -10.26 -23.72 14.45
CA PRO A 333 -10.81 -23.74 15.81
C PRO A 333 -9.75 -23.87 16.92
N THR A 334 -8.64 -24.53 16.65
CA THR A 334 -7.52 -24.69 17.60
C THR A 334 -6.82 -23.36 17.87
N THR A 335 -6.54 -22.59 16.83
CA THR A 335 -5.98 -21.23 16.91
C THR A 335 -6.93 -20.32 17.69
N TYR A 336 -8.23 -20.38 17.39
CA TYR A 336 -9.23 -19.60 18.10
C TYR A 336 -9.33 -19.99 19.59
N ALA A 337 -9.38 -21.29 19.92
CA ALA A 337 -9.46 -21.77 21.30
C ALA A 337 -8.26 -21.30 22.13
N ARG A 338 -7.05 -21.37 21.59
CA ARG A 338 -5.82 -20.87 22.23
C ARG A 338 -5.87 -19.36 22.48
N LEU A 339 -6.35 -18.58 21.50
CA LEU A 339 -6.52 -17.14 21.66
C LEU A 339 -7.53 -16.83 22.78
N MET A 340 -8.65 -17.55 22.82
CA MET A 340 -9.67 -17.37 23.85
C MET A 340 -9.18 -17.74 25.26
N GLU A 341 -8.29 -18.73 25.37
CA GLU A 341 -7.63 -19.01 26.65
C GLU A 341 -6.78 -17.84 27.13
N GLU A 342 -6.02 -17.20 26.24
CA GLU A 342 -5.20 -16.03 26.56
C GLU A 342 -6.04 -14.78 26.86
N LEU A 343 -7.20 -14.63 26.20
CA LEU A 343 -8.13 -13.52 26.43
C LEU A 343 -9.10 -13.76 27.60
N ARG A 344 -8.98 -14.88 28.32
CA ARG A 344 -9.85 -15.17 29.46
C ARG A 344 -9.79 -14.06 30.50
N GLY A 345 -10.95 -13.53 30.87
CA GLY A 345 -11.09 -12.46 31.86
C GLY A 345 -10.84 -11.04 31.32
N VAL A 346 -10.56 -10.91 30.03
CA VAL A 346 -10.51 -9.59 29.37
C VAL A 346 -11.94 -9.07 29.24
N ASP A 347 -12.19 -7.86 29.74
CA ASP A 347 -13.49 -7.19 29.62
C ASP A 347 -13.59 -6.50 28.25
N PRO A 348 -14.51 -6.96 27.36
CA PRO A 348 -14.66 -6.36 26.04
C PRO A 348 -15.19 -4.92 26.07
N SER A 349 -15.75 -4.45 27.19
CA SER A 349 -16.24 -3.07 27.32
C SER A 349 -15.13 -2.07 27.65
N ASN A 350 -13.99 -2.53 28.14
CA ASN A 350 -12.87 -1.68 28.58
C ASN A 350 -11.53 -2.27 28.16
N LEU A 351 -11.31 -2.36 26.84
CA LEU A 351 -10.05 -2.84 26.30
C LEU A 351 -8.95 -1.76 26.42
N LYS A 352 -7.72 -2.22 26.59
CA LYS A 352 -6.53 -1.37 26.54
C LYS A 352 -5.51 -1.96 25.57
N TRP A 353 -5.13 -1.17 24.57
CA TRP A 353 -4.10 -1.59 23.61
C TRP A 353 -2.82 -2.01 24.31
N THR A 354 -2.38 -1.25 25.31
CA THR A 354 -1.18 -1.54 26.10
C THR A 354 -1.23 -2.86 26.87
N GLU A 355 -2.42 -3.35 27.21
CA GLU A 355 -2.62 -4.67 27.82
C GLU A 355 -2.70 -5.77 26.77
N LEU A 356 -3.41 -5.51 25.67
CA LEU A 356 -3.57 -6.47 24.57
C LEU A 356 -2.24 -6.76 23.87
N GLU A 357 -1.37 -5.79 23.69
CA GLU A 357 -0.05 -6.00 23.07
C GLU A 357 0.90 -6.85 23.95
N GLN A 358 0.61 -7.02 25.24
CA GLN A 358 1.32 -7.93 26.15
C GLN A 358 0.82 -9.38 26.05
N LYS A 359 -0.21 -9.65 25.25
CA LYS A 359 -0.74 -10.98 25.01
C LYS A 359 0.07 -11.66 23.88
N PRO A 360 0.97 -12.61 24.20
CA PRO A 360 1.92 -13.15 23.22
C PRO A 360 1.25 -13.83 22.03
N PHE A 361 0.15 -14.55 22.27
CA PHE A 361 -0.53 -15.26 21.20
C PHE A 361 -1.36 -14.34 20.31
N LEU A 362 -2.03 -13.35 20.87
CA LEU A 362 -2.69 -12.31 20.08
C LEU A 362 -1.66 -11.53 19.24
N TRP A 363 -0.51 -11.20 19.81
CA TRP A 363 0.61 -10.60 19.08
C TRP A 363 1.04 -11.48 17.90
N ALA A 364 1.16 -12.79 18.13
CA ALA A 364 1.55 -13.76 17.11
C ALA A 364 0.51 -13.88 15.99
N VAL A 365 -0.78 -13.94 16.31
CA VAL A 365 -1.89 -13.94 15.34
C VAL A 365 -1.84 -12.71 14.45
N ILE A 366 -1.64 -11.53 15.03
CA ILE A 366 -1.54 -10.26 14.29
C ILE A 366 -0.33 -10.27 13.34
N HIS A 367 0.84 -10.70 13.83
CA HIS A 367 2.07 -10.72 13.01
C HIS A 367 2.01 -11.75 11.88
N GLU A 368 1.39 -12.91 12.11
CA GLU A 368 1.17 -13.87 11.04
C GLU A 368 0.19 -13.34 9.98
N SER A 369 -0.85 -12.65 10.41
CA SER A 369 -1.79 -12.00 9.49
C SER A 369 -1.10 -10.90 8.67
N LEU A 370 -0.26 -10.08 9.28
CA LEU A 370 0.55 -9.07 8.58
C LEU A 370 1.58 -9.67 7.62
N ARG A 371 2.10 -10.88 7.92
CA ARG A 371 2.98 -11.61 7.00
C ARG A 371 2.24 -12.06 5.76
N MET A 372 1.08 -12.68 5.94
CA MET A 372 0.27 -13.20 4.83
C MET A 372 -0.47 -12.09 4.08
N MET A 373 -0.80 -11.00 4.77
CA MET A 373 -1.53 -9.85 4.23
C MET A 373 -0.83 -8.54 4.60
N PRO A 374 0.26 -8.19 3.92
CA PRO A 374 1.06 -7.01 4.26
C PRO A 374 0.43 -5.67 3.86
N GLY A 375 -0.83 -5.66 3.42
CA GLY A 375 -1.50 -4.48 2.88
C GLY A 375 -0.96 -4.12 1.50
N VAL A 376 0.21 -3.47 1.45
CA VAL A 376 0.89 -3.15 0.19
C VAL A 376 1.72 -4.34 -0.28
N SER A 377 1.32 -4.95 -1.40
CA SER A 377 2.01 -6.11 -2.00
C SER A 377 2.95 -5.74 -3.14
N HIS A 378 2.84 -4.54 -3.65
CA HIS A 378 3.64 -4.03 -4.74
C HIS A 378 5.11 -3.82 -4.33
N ARG A 379 6.04 -4.11 -5.26
CA ARG A 379 7.48 -3.87 -5.05
C ARG A 379 7.79 -2.41 -4.75
N SER A 380 8.76 -2.18 -3.89
CA SER A 380 9.10 -0.84 -3.40
C SER A 380 10.58 -0.54 -3.57
N ALA A 381 10.98 0.04 -4.72
CA ALA A 381 12.38 0.37 -4.97
C ALA A 381 12.85 1.62 -4.20
N ARG A 382 14.14 1.59 -3.89
CA ARG A 382 14.91 2.70 -3.34
C ARG A 382 16.14 2.95 -4.20
N ILE A 383 16.61 4.18 -4.20
CA ILE A 383 17.83 4.61 -4.87
C ILE A 383 18.82 5.09 -3.81
N ALA A 384 19.93 4.37 -3.66
CA ALA A 384 21.07 4.84 -2.89
C ALA A 384 21.85 5.83 -3.76
N ARG A 385 21.74 7.12 -3.48
CA ARG A 385 22.28 8.18 -4.32
C ARG A 385 23.78 8.39 -4.10
N GLU A 386 24.26 8.14 -2.88
CA GLU A 386 25.60 8.53 -2.44
C GLU A 386 26.55 7.33 -2.25
N GLU A 387 26.04 6.13 -2.26
CA GLU A 387 26.81 4.91 -2.00
C GLU A 387 26.43 3.78 -2.94
N ASP A 388 27.39 2.92 -3.23
CA ASP A 388 27.16 1.63 -3.88
C ASP A 388 26.69 0.63 -2.81
N LEU A 389 25.72 -0.23 -3.14
CA LEU A 389 25.29 -1.27 -2.22
C LEU A 389 26.01 -2.57 -2.53
N VAL A 390 26.52 -3.25 -1.51
CA VAL A 390 27.24 -4.50 -1.66
C VAL A 390 26.40 -5.64 -1.10
N TYR A 391 25.89 -6.50 -1.98
CA TYR A 391 25.16 -7.70 -1.63
C TYR A 391 26.07 -8.93 -1.70
N LYS A 392 26.10 -9.72 -0.63
CA LYS A 392 26.78 -11.02 -0.58
C LYS A 392 25.75 -12.13 -0.45
N THR A 393 25.85 -13.17 -1.28
CA THR A 393 24.98 -14.34 -1.16
C THR A 393 25.15 -15.01 0.20
N ARG A 394 24.12 -15.69 0.71
CA ARG A 394 24.15 -16.37 2.03
C ARG A 394 25.29 -17.39 2.16
N ASP A 395 25.66 -18.03 1.05
CA ASP A 395 26.80 -18.96 0.99
C ASP A 395 28.17 -18.28 0.84
N GLY A 396 28.21 -16.95 0.76
CA GLY A 396 29.41 -16.13 0.61
C GLY A 396 30.16 -16.27 -0.72
N LYS A 397 29.64 -17.04 -1.70
CA LYS A 397 30.36 -17.35 -2.95
C LYS A 397 30.27 -16.24 -3.99
N LYS A 398 29.24 -15.40 -3.95
CA LYS A 398 29.05 -14.32 -4.91
C LYS A 398 28.85 -13.00 -4.19
N GLU A 399 29.42 -11.96 -4.77
CA GLU A 399 29.24 -10.59 -4.35
C GLU A 399 28.76 -9.75 -5.54
N TRP A 400 27.77 -8.92 -5.29
CA TRP A 400 27.22 -7.98 -6.25
C TRP A 400 27.40 -6.56 -5.73
N VAL A 401 28.12 -5.73 -6.46
CA VAL A 401 28.19 -4.29 -6.20
C VAL A 401 27.12 -3.61 -7.05
N ILE A 402 26.08 -3.10 -6.42
CA ILE A 402 24.96 -2.38 -7.05
C ILE A 402 25.37 -0.91 -7.13
N PRO A 403 25.53 -0.35 -8.34
CA PRO A 403 25.99 1.03 -8.49
C PRO A 403 25.02 2.03 -7.84
N ARG A 404 25.56 3.05 -7.20
CA ARG A 404 24.76 4.20 -6.75
C ARG A 404 23.87 4.73 -7.87
N GLY A 405 22.69 5.22 -7.52
CA GLY A 405 21.71 5.67 -8.49
C GLY A 405 20.84 4.56 -9.10
N THR A 406 21.15 3.29 -8.85
CA THR A 406 20.34 2.16 -9.32
C THR A 406 19.11 1.96 -8.45
N PRO A 407 17.89 1.95 -9.02
CA PRO A 407 16.70 1.51 -8.30
C PRO A 407 16.81 0.02 -7.93
N ILE A 408 16.68 -0.29 -6.65
CA ILE A 408 16.58 -1.67 -6.17
C ILE A 408 15.46 -1.79 -5.16
N GLY A 409 14.64 -2.82 -5.28
CA GLY A 409 13.50 -3.05 -4.40
C GLY A 409 13.32 -4.49 -3.98
N MET A 410 12.34 -4.67 -3.11
CA MET A 410 11.83 -5.95 -2.64
C MET A 410 10.31 -5.97 -2.73
N THR A 411 9.75 -7.17 -2.70
CA THR A 411 8.31 -7.40 -2.65
C THR A 411 7.98 -8.20 -1.41
N SER A 412 7.11 -7.69 -0.54
CA SER A 412 6.69 -8.39 0.68
C SER A 412 6.17 -9.81 0.38
N MET A 413 5.38 -9.97 -0.70
CA MET A 413 4.87 -11.27 -1.14
C MET A 413 5.94 -12.26 -1.65
N ILE A 414 7.19 -11.86 -1.76
CA ILE A 414 8.33 -12.75 -2.03
C ILE A 414 9.12 -12.97 -0.74
N ASN A 415 9.45 -11.88 -0.04
CA ASN A 415 10.29 -11.93 1.15
C ASN A 415 9.61 -12.62 2.35
N HIS A 416 8.28 -12.47 2.52
CA HIS A 416 7.51 -13.15 3.56
C HIS A 416 7.28 -14.64 3.27
N TRP A 417 7.64 -15.13 2.08
CA TRP A 417 7.63 -16.54 1.68
C TRP A 417 9.02 -17.18 1.64
N ASP A 418 10.02 -16.50 2.20
CA ASP A 418 11.36 -17.09 2.39
C ASP A 418 11.29 -18.30 3.34
N LYS A 419 11.58 -19.50 2.82
CA LYS A 419 11.39 -20.77 3.54
C LYS A 419 12.38 -20.98 4.70
N GLU A 420 13.51 -20.27 4.69
CA GLU A 420 14.47 -20.35 5.80
C GLU A 420 14.02 -19.53 7.00
N LEU A 421 13.39 -18.37 6.75
CA LEU A 421 12.85 -17.51 7.81
C LEU A 421 11.43 -17.92 8.23
N PHE A 422 10.63 -18.36 7.27
CA PHE A 422 9.22 -18.72 7.46
C PHE A 422 8.98 -20.13 6.90
N PRO A 423 9.36 -21.21 7.64
CA PRO A 423 9.05 -22.58 7.24
C PRO A 423 7.56 -22.75 6.98
N ASP A 424 7.20 -23.53 5.95
CA ASP A 424 5.80 -23.74 5.51
C ASP A 424 5.04 -22.41 5.34
N PRO A 425 5.54 -21.52 4.43
CA PRO A 425 5.08 -20.14 4.39
C PRO A 425 3.63 -19.97 3.91
N ASP A 426 3.03 -21.00 3.32
CA ASP A 426 1.63 -21.00 2.88
C ASP A 426 0.66 -21.32 4.04
N GLU A 427 1.17 -21.82 5.16
CA GLU A 427 0.37 -22.11 6.35
C GLU A 427 0.26 -20.88 7.26
N PHE A 428 -0.95 -20.66 7.77
CA PHE A 428 -1.19 -19.69 8.84
C PHE A 428 -0.82 -20.33 10.18
N SER A 429 0.33 -20.00 10.71
CA SER A 429 0.87 -20.54 11.95
C SER A 429 1.41 -19.41 12.85
N PRO A 430 0.58 -18.91 13.77
CA PRO A 430 1.01 -17.92 14.75
C PRO A 430 2.19 -18.39 15.62
N GLU A 431 2.31 -19.70 15.82
CA GLU A 431 3.35 -20.33 16.62
C GLU A 431 4.77 -19.97 16.18
N ARG A 432 4.99 -19.74 14.88
CA ARG A 432 6.32 -19.33 14.33
C ARG A 432 6.84 -18.03 14.94
N TRP A 433 5.92 -17.18 15.41
CA TRP A 433 6.22 -15.89 16.02
C TRP A 433 6.54 -15.97 17.51
N LEU A 434 6.55 -17.18 18.09
CA LEU A 434 6.80 -17.40 19.51
C LEU A 434 8.05 -18.27 19.71
N VAL A 435 8.85 -17.90 20.70
CA VAL A 435 9.95 -18.71 21.24
C VAL A 435 9.71 -18.84 22.74
N ASP A 436 9.56 -20.06 23.23
CA ASP A 436 9.24 -20.34 24.64
C ASP A 436 8.01 -19.56 25.14
N GLY A 437 6.98 -19.45 24.28
CA GLY A 437 5.74 -18.71 24.58
C GLY A 437 5.85 -17.18 24.56
N LYS A 438 6.99 -16.62 24.17
CA LYS A 438 7.24 -15.17 24.11
C LYS A 438 7.42 -14.69 22.67
N PRO A 439 7.12 -13.40 22.37
CA PRO A 439 7.29 -12.82 21.04
C PRO A 439 8.72 -12.96 20.48
N ASN A 440 8.81 -13.46 19.25
CA ASN A 440 10.06 -13.58 18.51
C ASN A 440 10.40 -12.27 17.77
N TYR A 441 10.89 -11.28 18.49
CA TYR A 441 11.29 -9.98 17.91
C TYR A 441 12.42 -10.08 16.88
N LYS A 442 13.18 -11.19 16.86
CA LYS A 442 14.21 -11.41 15.83
C LYS A 442 13.57 -11.68 14.47
N LEU A 443 12.48 -12.45 14.44
CA LEU A 443 11.74 -12.72 13.22
C LEU A 443 11.00 -11.48 12.71
N GLN A 444 10.46 -10.67 13.62
CA GLN A 444 9.74 -9.42 13.30
C GLN A 444 10.58 -8.46 12.44
N LYS A 445 11.90 -8.49 12.55
CA LYS A 445 12.79 -7.65 11.73
C LYS A 445 12.63 -7.87 10.23
N TYR A 446 12.13 -9.02 9.81
CA TYR A 446 11.95 -9.36 8.40
C TYR A 446 10.54 -9.11 7.88
N LEU A 447 9.64 -8.65 8.75
CA LEU A 447 8.30 -8.25 8.36
C LEU A 447 8.34 -6.88 7.63
N LEU A 448 7.79 -6.84 6.42
CA LEU A 448 7.78 -5.66 5.55
C LEU A 448 6.40 -4.99 5.46
N ALA A 449 5.40 -5.43 6.22
CA ALA A 449 4.03 -4.92 6.16
C ALA A 449 3.96 -3.39 6.35
N PHE A 450 4.79 -2.83 7.23
CA PHE A 450 4.90 -1.39 7.44
C PHE A 450 6.08 -0.75 6.69
N GLY A 451 6.73 -1.50 5.80
CA GLY A 451 7.99 -1.08 5.18
C GLY A 451 9.09 -0.86 6.21
N LYS A 452 10.23 -0.28 5.79
CA LYS A 452 11.36 -0.02 6.67
C LYS A 452 12.10 1.27 6.37
N GLY A 453 12.98 1.66 7.30
CA GLY A 453 13.87 2.80 7.18
C GLY A 453 13.15 4.16 7.19
N SER A 454 13.77 5.16 6.57
CA SER A 454 13.26 6.53 6.56
C SER A 454 11.87 6.68 5.92
N ARG A 455 11.47 5.70 5.11
CA ARG A 455 10.19 5.66 4.37
C ARG A 455 9.19 4.65 4.93
N SER A 456 9.39 4.16 6.17
CA SER A 456 8.42 3.29 6.87
C SER A 456 7.05 3.95 7.02
N CYS A 457 6.03 3.15 7.22
CA CYS A 457 4.65 3.60 7.42
C CYS A 457 4.59 4.63 8.55
N ILE A 458 3.90 5.73 8.31
CA ILE A 458 3.67 6.76 9.33
C ILE A 458 2.54 6.36 10.29
N GLY A 459 1.55 5.61 9.78
CA GLY A 459 0.36 5.17 10.52
C GLY A 459 0.51 3.85 11.26
N GLU A 460 1.73 3.31 11.42
CA GLU A 460 1.98 2.01 12.04
C GLU A 460 1.33 1.88 13.42
N HIS A 461 1.47 2.89 14.28
CA HIS A 461 0.89 2.85 15.64
C HIS A 461 -0.63 2.94 15.64
N LEU A 462 -1.24 3.71 14.70
CA LEU A 462 -2.69 3.73 14.53
C LEU A 462 -3.19 2.37 14.09
N ALA A 463 -2.57 1.77 13.08
CA ALA A 463 -2.94 0.45 12.58
C ALA A 463 -2.84 -0.62 13.68
N TYR A 464 -1.78 -0.62 14.49
CA TYR A 464 -1.70 -1.55 15.62
C TYR A 464 -2.81 -1.31 16.64
N CYS A 465 -3.09 -0.06 17.02
CA CYS A 465 -4.18 0.25 17.93
C CYS A 465 -5.52 -0.29 17.41
N GLU A 466 -5.86 0.00 16.16
CA GLU A 466 -7.07 -0.50 15.50
C GLU A 466 -7.13 -2.03 15.45
N VAL A 467 -6.03 -2.67 15.02
CA VAL A 467 -5.98 -4.13 14.85
C VAL A 467 -6.08 -4.85 16.19
N TYR A 468 -5.37 -4.42 17.24
CA TYR A 468 -5.44 -5.06 18.54
C TYR A 468 -6.84 -4.97 19.16
N LEU A 469 -7.42 -3.77 19.17
CA LEU A 469 -8.75 -3.54 19.75
C LEU A 469 -9.84 -4.30 18.98
N MET A 470 -9.86 -4.19 17.65
CA MET A 470 -10.87 -4.83 16.83
C MET A 470 -10.71 -6.36 16.80
N ALA A 471 -9.48 -6.89 16.72
CA ALA A 471 -9.26 -8.34 16.74
C ALA A 471 -9.71 -8.98 18.07
N ALA A 472 -9.43 -8.32 19.20
CA ALA A 472 -9.90 -8.76 20.51
C ALA A 472 -11.44 -8.73 20.61
N LEU A 473 -12.07 -7.66 20.14
CA LEU A 473 -13.54 -7.54 20.13
C LEU A 473 -14.18 -8.58 19.21
N MET A 474 -13.63 -8.80 18.03
CA MET A 474 -14.08 -9.85 17.11
C MET A 474 -14.01 -11.22 17.79
N ALA A 475 -12.85 -11.56 18.39
CA ALA A 475 -12.66 -12.85 19.07
C ALA A 475 -13.63 -13.04 20.24
N LEU A 476 -13.87 -12.00 21.05
CA LEU A 476 -14.69 -12.09 22.25
C LEU A 476 -16.21 -12.03 21.97
N ARG A 477 -16.65 -11.28 20.95
CA ARG A 477 -18.07 -10.96 20.77
C ARG A 477 -18.70 -11.51 19.49
N VAL A 478 -17.96 -11.54 18.36
CA VAL A 478 -18.52 -11.87 17.04
C VAL A 478 -18.23 -13.32 16.66
N ILE A 479 -16.97 -13.74 16.72
CA ILE A 479 -16.53 -15.09 16.32
C ILE A 479 -17.32 -16.21 17.01
N PRO A 480 -17.64 -16.14 18.34
CA PRO A 480 -18.38 -17.20 19.03
C PRO A 480 -19.77 -17.50 18.45
N ARG A 481 -20.34 -16.55 17.71
CA ARG A 481 -21.69 -16.61 17.10
C ARG A 481 -21.67 -16.64 15.59
N SER A 482 -20.48 -16.79 14.99
CA SER A 482 -20.30 -16.62 13.55
C SER A 482 -19.80 -17.89 12.90
N LYS A 483 -20.17 -18.06 11.64
CA LYS A 483 -19.60 -19.09 10.75
C LYS A 483 -19.26 -18.47 9.41
N LEU A 484 -18.26 -19.04 8.73
CA LEU A 484 -17.94 -18.68 7.35
C LEU A 484 -19.11 -19.04 6.43
N TYR A 485 -19.44 -18.15 5.52
CA TYR A 485 -20.48 -18.36 4.52
C TYR A 485 -19.90 -18.29 3.11
N ASN A 486 -19.92 -19.42 2.39
CA ASN A 486 -19.39 -19.53 1.02
C ASN A 486 -18.00 -18.88 0.83
N THR A 487 -17.16 -18.98 1.85
CA THR A 487 -15.82 -18.39 1.89
C THR A 487 -14.77 -19.48 2.09
N THR A 488 -13.70 -19.40 1.31
CA THR A 488 -12.58 -20.34 1.33
C THR A 488 -11.25 -19.58 1.43
N VAL A 489 -10.14 -20.30 1.57
CA VAL A 489 -8.80 -19.70 1.58
C VAL A 489 -8.48 -18.92 0.29
N GLU A 490 -9.11 -19.26 -0.84
CA GLU A 490 -8.92 -18.54 -2.11
C GLU A 490 -9.44 -17.11 -2.06
N ASP A 491 -10.38 -16.80 -1.16
CA ASP A 491 -10.96 -15.47 -0.99
C ASP A 491 -10.01 -14.50 -0.26
N ILE A 492 -8.95 -15.03 0.39
CA ILE A 492 -7.93 -14.25 1.10
C ILE A 492 -6.51 -14.47 0.56
N SER A 493 -6.30 -15.44 -0.34
CA SER A 493 -4.97 -15.76 -0.85
C SER A 493 -4.50 -14.79 -1.94
N TYR A 494 -3.23 -14.39 -1.88
CA TYR A 494 -2.59 -13.56 -2.89
C TYR A 494 -2.58 -14.24 -4.26
N ASP A 495 -3.09 -13.53 -5.25
CA ASP A 495 -3.01 -13.93 -6.65
C ASP A 495 -2.27 -12.91 -7.52
N HIS A 496 -2.56 -11.64 -7.35
CA HIS A 496 -1.90 -10.55 -8.05
C HIS A 496 -1.94 -9.28 -7.19
N ASP A 497 -1.37 -8.18 -7.69
CA ASP A 497 -1.42 -6.92 -6.98
C ASP A 497 -1.98 -5.77 -7.84
N LEU A 498 -2.75 -4.91 -7.22
CA LEU A 498 -3.09 -3.59 -7.73
C LEU A 498 -2.64 -2.55 -6.67
N ILE A 499 -1.32 -2.55 -6.38
CA ILE A 499 -0.65 -1.88 -5.26
C ILE A 499 -0.93 -2.63 -3.93
N VAL A 500 -2.18 -3.00 -3.68
CA VAL A 500 -2.62 -3.85 -2.57
C VAL A 500 -2.91 -5.27 -3.08
N VAL A 501 -2.91 -6.23 -2.16
CA VAL A 501 -3.18 -7.64 -2.47
C VAL A 501 -4.53 -7.80 -3.17
N GLN A 502 -4.53 -8.60 -4.25
CA GLN A 502 -5.74 -9.05 -4.92
C GLN A 502 -5.80 -10.58 -4.91
N THR A 503 -7.00 -11.11 -4.79
CA THR A 503 -7.29 -12.55 -4.89
C THR A 503 -7.67 -12.95 -6.32
N LYS A 504 -7.82 -14.24 -6.59
CA LYS A 504 -8.33 -14.72 -7.90
C LYS A 504 -9.69 -14.11 -8.27
N LYS A 505 -10.52 -13.83 -7.27
CA LYS A 505 -11.85 -13.23 -7.44
C LYS A 505 -11.81 -11.69 -7.55
N GLY A 506 -10.64 -11.08 -7.46
CA GLY A 506 -10.40 -9.64 -7.65
C GLY A 506 -10.11 -8.89 -6.37
N SER A 507 -10.81 -9.12 -5.27
CA SER A 507 -10.52 -8.48 -3.96
C SER A 507 -10.66 -9.49 -2.84
N ILE A 508 -10.02 -9.20 -1.72
CA ILE A 508 -10.22 -9.95 -0.48
C ILE A 508 -11.67 -9.81 -0.06
N SER A 509 -12.31 -10.93 0.32
CA SER A 509 -13.71 -10.96 0.73
C SER A 509 -13.93 -12.13 1.69
N VAL A 510 -14.43 -11.85 2.88
CA VAL A 510 -14.78 -12.89 3.86
C VAL A 510 -16.21 -12.67 4.34
N LYS A 511 -17.11 -13.52 3.87
CA LYS A 511 -18.50 -13.47 4.29
C LYS A 511 -18.70 -14.30 5.54
N ILE A 512 -19.39 -13.73 6.50
CA ILE A 512 -19.81 -14.41 7.72
C ILE A 512 -21.33 -14.35 7.88
N GLN A 513 -21.86 -15.35 8.55
CA GLN A 513 -23.23 -15.37 9.05
C GLN A 513 -23.18 -15.39 10.57
N ILE A 514 -23.92 -14.51 11.24
CA ILE A 514 -24.03 -14.44 12.69
C ILE A 514 -25.33 -15.12 13.10
N GLU A 515 -25.24 -16.05 14.06
CA GLU A 515 -26.35 -16.80 14.65
C GLU A 515 -26.96 -16.06 15.83
#